data_a01df5d135ecdcc016f0833df09aa569
#
_entry.id   a01df5d135ecdcc016f0833df09aa569
#
_cell.length_a   1.000
_cell.length_b   1.000
_cell.length_c   1.000
_cell.angle_alpha   90.00
_cell.angle_beta   90.00
_cell.angle_gamma   90.00
#
_symmetry.space_group_name_H-M   'P 1'
#
loop_
_entity.id
_entity.type
_entity.pdbx_description
1 polymer ?
#
loop_
_entity_poly.entity_id
_entity_poly.type
_entity_poly.pdbx_seq_one_letter_code
_entity_poly.pdbx_strand_id
1 'polypeptide(L)'
;MAWLAIWDSSRLIHPHKPIRTPDLSQGVLTFEARLRATGTVPTILWQGRTGTAHDFRVIHYPNGTVSVEHGLFRYETPPRFLSARDPLILHYSWDVLGHTDTLVLENGETGDRLVVPVGPQSAPVLSTLLPAPMDAAVGIDYAGISDHFVPPMPLPGLAAGAAVDTPDGPRPVETLHPGMLVNTGLHGVQPIRWIGRTEPLARGSTAPIEMRAPYFGLSNDTSVARNQRILLSGPDIEYLFGEDHVLARAGDLVNGRSARLCMTYPTRVYHHILLDDHDCLMAGRCRFESVLLGDILMAQGRSPTTLGEGDREAAWPTLDRAAAQSYLALLGSNGRIAA
;
A
#
# COMPACT_ATOMS: atom_id res chain seq x y z
N MET A 1 12.01 6.45 13.15
CA MET A 1 10.97 5.70 12.44
C MET A 1 11.31 4.23 12.53
N ALA A 2 10.51 3.44 13.20
CA ALA A 2 10.73 2.00 13.34
C ALA A 2 9.42 1.22 13.45
N TRP A 3 9.42 0.01 12.96
CA TRP A 3 8.41 -0.98 13.27
C TRP A 3 8.73 -1.56 14.66
N LEU A 4 7.80 -1.44 15.58
CA LEU A 4 7.96 -1.83 16.98
C LEU A 4 7.69 -3.31 17.20
N ALA A 5 6.76 -3.86 16.42
CA ALA A 5 6.45 -5.28 16.38
C ALA A 5 5.91 -5.66 14.99
N ILE A 6 6.29 -6.82 14.50
CA ILE A 6 5.80 -7.38 13.23
C ILE A 6 5.49 -8.84 13.46
N TRP A 7 4.31 -9.26 13.01
CA TRP A 7 3.87 -10.65 13.00
C TRP A 7 3.67 -11.13 11.56
N ASP A 8 4.02 -12.37 11.32
CA ASP A 8 3.74 -13.11 10.10
C ASP A 8 3.13 -14.45 10.49
N SER A 9 1.95 -14.74 9.98
CA SER A 9 1.19 -15.96 10.29
C SER A 9 1.08 -16.22 11.81
N SER A 10 0.72 -15.19 12.57
CA SER A 10 0.62 -15.16 14.03
C SER A 10 1.95 -15.35 14.78
N ARG A 11 3.08 -15.40 14.09
CA ARG A 11 4.41 -15.48 14.69
C ARG A 11 5.06 -14.09 14.74
N LEU A 12 5.55 -13.68 15.91
CA LEU A 12 6.34 -12.48 16.06
C LEU A 12 7.70 -12.68 15.37
N ILE A 13 7.98 -11.92 14.29
CA ILE A 13 9.21 -12.04 13.51
C ILE A 13 10.20 -10.92 13.77
N HIS A 14 9.74 -9.82 14.33
CA HIS A 14 10.59 -8.66 14.61
C HIS A 14 10.24 -8.08 15.98
N PRO A 15 10.82 -8.62 17.07
CA PRO A 15 10.76 -7.98 18.36
C PRO A 15 11.80 -6.87 18.40
N HIS A 16 11.38 -5.63 18.32
CA HIS A 16 12.30 -4.54 18.65
C HIS A 16 12.68 -4.60 20.13
N LYS A 17 13.88 -4.04 20.44
CA LYS A 17 14.36 -3.82 21.81
C LYS A 17 13.23 -3.23 22.66
N PRO A 18 13.15 -3.56 23.95
CA PRO A 18 12.10 -3.06 24.82
C PRO A 18 12.03 -1.54 24.73
N ILE A 19 10.88 -1.07 24.25
CA ILE A 19 10.63 0.34 24.04
C ILE A 19 10.45 0.98 25.40
N ARG A 20 11.28 1.97 25.70
CA ARG A 20 11.21 2.71 26.96
C ARG A 20 10.17 3.84 26.93
N THR A 21 9.60 4.15 25.78
CA THR A 21 8.58 5.19 25.65
C THR A 21 7.20 4.57 25.80
N PRO A 22 6.46 4.86 26.87
CA PRO A 22 5.13 4.31 27.11
C PRO A 22 4.11 4.82 26.10
N ASP A 23 4.23 6.06 25.65
CA ASP A 23 3.25 6.75 24.81
C ASP A 23 3.78 6.97 23.39
N LEU A 24 2.96 6.64 22.42
CA LEU A 24 3.28 6.79 21.00
C LEU A 24 2.56 8.02 20.44
N SER A 25 3.29 9.13 20.24
CA SER A 25 2.72 10.37 19.72
C SER A 25 2.20 10.24 18.29
N GLN A 26 2.75 9.32 17.52
CA GLN A 26 2.29 8.95 16.19
C GLN A 26 2.58 7.48 15.93
N GLY A 27 1.84 6.88 15.00
CA GLY A 27 2.11 5.51 14.62
C GLY A 27 0.99 4.89 13.80
N VAL A 28 1.13 3.59 13.58
CA VAL A 28 0.12 2.76 12.94
C VAL A 28 0.05 1.39 13.58
N LEU A 29 -1.17 0.88 13.73
CA LEU A 29 -1.46 -0.54 13.87
C LEU A 29 -2.12 -1.00 12.57
N THR A 30 -1.53 -1.99 11.92
CA THR A 30 -2.12 -2.61 10.74
C THR A 30 -2.09 -4.12 10.86
N PHE A 31 -3.13 -4.79 10.37
CA PHE A 31 -3.15 -6.24 10.30
C PHE A 31 -4.12 -6.74 9.23
N GLU A 32 -3.91 -7.98 8.79
CA GLU A 32 -4.88 -8.78 8.04
C GLU A 32 -5.24 -9.99 8.88
N ALA A 33 -6.56 -10.16 9.12
CA ALA A 33 -7.10 -11.25 9.90
C ALA A 33 -8.21 -11.98 9.14
N ARG A 34 -8.29 -13.30 9.33
CA ARG A 34 -9.35 -14.15 8.77
C ARG A 34 -9.99 -14.99 9.86
N LEU A 35 -11.30 -15.15 9.79
CA LEU A 35 -11.99 -16.16 10.55
C LEU A 35 -11.79 -17.52 9.87
N ARG A 36 -11.35 -18.52 10.61
CA ARG A 36 -11.18 -19.90 10.11
C ARG A 36 -12.48 -20.67 10.05
N ALA A 37 -13.47 -20.24 10.82
CA ALA A 37 -14.80 -20.85 10.88
C ALA A 37 -15.89 -19.81 11.13
N THR A 38 -17.10 -20.09 10.66
CA THR A 38 -18.31 -19.32 11.01
C THR A 38 -18.75 -19.65 12.41
N GLY A 39 -18.82 -18.64 13.27
CA GLY A 39 -19.36 -18.75 14.63
C GLY A 39 -20.77 -18.17 14.72
N THR A 40 -21.54 -18.64 15.70
CA THR A 40 -22.84 -18.08 16.10
C THR A 40 -22.70 -17.01 17.21
N VAL A 41 -21.48 -16.81 17.69
CA VAL A 41 -21.13 -15.86 18.75
C VAL A 41 -20.12 -14.82 18.23
N PRO A 42 -20.04 -13.63 18.83
CA PRO A 42 -19.00 -12.67 18.50
C PRO A 42 -17.60 -13.24 18.68
N THR A 43 -16.71 -12.95 17.75
CA THR A 43 -15.31 -13.42 17.77
C THR A 43 -14.36 -12.23 17.82
N ILE A 44 -13.44 -12.25 18.77
CA ILE A 44 -12.42 -11.21 18.91
C ILE A 44 -11.32 -11.47 17.89
N LEU A 45 -11.17 -10.56 16.92
CA LEU A 45 -10.11 -10.62 15.90
C LEU A 45 -8.80 -10.05 16.43
N TRP A 46 -8.87 -9.03 17.28
CA TRP A 46 -7.73 -8.39 17.91
C TRP A 46 -8.12 -7.82 19.26
N GLN A 47 -7.27 -7.96 20.26
CA GLN A 47 -7.46 -7.34 21.57
C GLN A 47 -6.10 -7.02 22.17
N GLY A 48 -5.94 -5.81 22.69
CA GLY A 48 -4.82 -5.40 23.52
C GLY A 48 -4.72 -6.25 24.78
N ARG A 49 -3.51 -6.38 25.30
CA ARG A 49 -3.21 -7.36 26.37
C ARG A 49 -3.34 -6.81 27.78
N THR A 50 -3.74 -5.54 27.97
CA THR A 50 -3.81 -4.97 29.32
C THR A 50 -5.07 -5.38 30.08
N GLY A 51 -6.12 -5.83 29.36
CA GLY A 51 -7.41 -6.19 29.93
C GLY A 51 -8.24 -4.98 30.38
N THR A 52 -7.86 -3.78 29.95
CA THR A 52 -8.57 -2.53 30.31
C THR A 52 -9.48 -2.05 29.18
N ALA A 53 -10.36 -1.09 29.51
CA ALA A 53 -11.21 -0.43 28.50
C ALA A 53 -10.40 0.41 27.48
N HIS A 54 -9.14 0.65 27.73
CA HIS A 54 -8.23 1.37 26.82
C HIS A 54 -7.56 0.47 25.78
N ASP A 55 -7.75 -0.84 25.86
CA ASP A 55 -7.23 -1.77 24.87
C ASP A 55 -7.87 -1.50 23.49
N PHE A 56 -7.03 -1.54 22.46
CA PHE A 56 -7.53 -1.60 21.10
C PHE A 56 -8.17 -2.97 20.89
N ARG A 57 -9.44 -2.97 20.45
CA ARG A 57 -10.23 -4.18 20.27
C ARG A 57 -10.93 -4.20 18.92
N VAL A 58 -10.94 -5.36 18.27
CA VAL A 58 -11.69 -5.59 17.04
C VAL A 58 -12.50 -6.86 17.21
N ILE A 59 -13.81 -6.76 16.98
CA ILE A 59 -14.78 -7.84 17.20
C ILE A 59 -15.57 -8.04 15.91
N HIS A 60 -15.64 -9.27 15.44
CA HIS A 60 -16.54 -9.69 14.37
C HIS A 60 -17.81 -10.30 14.95
N TYR A 61 -18.96 -9.85 14.47
CA TYR A 61 -20.28 -10.38 14.85
C TYR A 61 -20.83 -11.34 13.79
N PRO A 62 -21.70 -12.29 14.19
CA PRO A 62 -22.28 -13.29 13.26
C PRO A 62 -23.07 -12.68 12.09
N ASN A 63 -23.58 -11.47 12.24
CA ASN A 63 -24.28 -10.74 11.18
C ASN A 63 -23.33 -10.07 10.17
N GLY A 64 -22.00 -10.25 10.29
CA GLY A 64 -20.99 -9.66 9.45
C GLY A 64 -20.60 -8.22 9.80
N THR A 65 -21.06 -7.68 10.93
CA THR A 65 -20.60 -6.40 11.47
C THR A 65 -19.21 -6.57 12.12
N VAL A 66 -18.34 -5.59 11.93
CA VAL A 66 -17.07 -5.47 12.64
C VAL A 66 -17.14 -4.25 13.56
N SER A 67 -16.90 -4.43 14.86
CA SER A 67 -16.73 -3.36 15.83
C SER A 67 -15.26 -3.10 16.11
N VAL A 68 -14.88 -1.83 16.15
CA VAL A 68 -13.55 -1.37 16.55
C VAL A 68 -13.69 -0.43 17.72
N GLU A 69 -12.93 -0.71 18.79
CA GLU A 69 -12.99 0.03 20.04
C GLU A 69 -11.56 0.42 20.45
N HIS A 70 -11.38 1.66 20.93
CA HIS A 70 -10.13 2.13 21.55
C HIS A 70 -10.41 3.31 22.48
N GLY A 71 -10.27 3.09 23.78
CA GLY A 71 -10.66 4.09 24.77
C GLY A 71 -12.13 4.47 24.68
N LEU A 72 -12.40 5.74 24.35
CA LEU A 72 -13.76 6.25 24.14
C LEU A 72 -14.26 6.12 22.69
N PHE A 73 -13.37 5.80 21.77
CA PHE A 73 -13.75 5.59 20.37
C PHE A 73 -14.42 4.25 20.19
N ARG A 74 -15.54 4.25 19.49
CA ARG A 74 -16.22 3.05 19.03
C ARG A 74 -16.79 3.28 17.63
N TYR A 75 -16.55 2.32 16.75
CA TYR A 75 -17.11 2.30 15.41
C TYR A 75 -17.63 0.91 15.07
N GLU A 76 -18.78 0.84 14.39
CA GLU A 76 -19.34 -0.41 13.88
C GLU A 76 -19.60 -0.28 12.38
N THR A 77 -19.15 -1.25 11.61
CA THR A 77 -19.45 -1.33 10.17
C THR A 77 -20.92 -1.66 9.92
N PRO A 78 -21.46 -1.40 8.73
CA PRO A 78 -22.74 -1.97 8.33
C PRO A 78 -22.77 -3.50 8.47
N PRO A 79 -23.96 -4.09 8.68
CA PRO A 79 -24.13 -5.55 8.61
C PRO A 79 -23.68 -6.11 7.26
N ARG A 80 -23.15 -7.33 7.26
CA ARG A 80 -22.61 -8.03 6.07
C ARG A 80 -21.38 -7.38 5.46
N PHE A 81 -20.72 -6.48 6.16
CA PHE A 81 -19.44 -5.91 5.70
C PHE A 81 -18.37 -6.99 5.56
N LEU A 82 -18.29 -7.94 6.48
CA LEU A 82 -17.30 -9.00 6.47
C LEU A 82 -17.99 -10.37 6.59
N SER A 83 -17.87 -11.20 5.55
CA SER A 83 -18.34 -12.59 5.61
C SER A 83 -17.29 -13.49 6.26
N ALA A 84 -17.70 -14.66 6.71
CA ALA A 84 -16.75 -15.65 7.23
C ALA A 84 -15.77 -16.06 6.13
N ARG A 85 -14.49 -16.11 6.48
CA ARG A 85 -13.33 -16.37 5.63
C ARG A 85 -12.85 -15.18 4.78
N ASP A 86 -13.62 -14.11 4.64
CA ASP A 86 -13.12 -12.91 4.02
C ASP A 86 -11.97 -12.32 4.88
N PRO A 87 -10.88 -11.85 4.27
CA PRO A 87 -9.84 -11.18 5.03
C PRO A 87 -10.33 -9.78 5.44
N LEU A 88 -10.25 -9.49 6.73
CA LEU A 88 -10.33 -8.12 7.23
C LEU A 88 -8.94 -7.49 7.17
N ILE A 89 -8.80 -6.44 6.41
CA ILE A 89 -7.60 -5.58 6.45
C ILE A 89 -7.95 -4.35 7.28
N LEU A 90 -7.18 -4.13 8.33
CA LEU A 90 -7.33 -2.99 9.22
C LEU A 90 -6.07 -2.15 9.23
N HIS A 91 -6.27 -0.83 9.16
CA HIS A 91 -5.22 0.15 9.30
C HIS A 91 -5.72 1.27 10.22
N TYR A 92 -5.15 1.35 11.41
CA TYR A 92 -5.42 2.40 12.38
C TYR A 92 -4.17 3.25 12.54
N SER A 93 -4.23 4.48 12.07
CA SER A 93 -3.15 5.46 12.19
C SER A 93 -3.54 6.56 13.16
N TRP A 94 -2.57 7.08 13.90
CA TRP A 94 -2.74 8.19 14.82
C TRP A 94 -1.56 9.17 14.70
N ASP A 95 -1.89 10.44 14.88
CA ASP A 95 -0.94 11.54 15.03
C ASP A 95 -1.53 12.54 16.03
N VAL A 96 -1.10 12.47 17.27
CA VAL A 96 -1.62 13.29 18.36
C VAL A 96 -1.40 14.78 18.12
N LEU A 97 -0.27 15.14 17.47
CA LEU A 97 0.05 16.54 17.17
C LEU A 97 -0.72 17.06 15.94
N GLY A 98 -0.88 16.20 14.95
CA GLY A 98 -1.60 16.53 13.72
C GLY A 98 -3.13 16.41 13.83
N HIS A 99 -3.64 15.77 14.90
CA HIS A 99 -5.06 15.48 15.10
C HIS A 99 -5.72 14.75 13.90
N THR A 100 -4.97 13.83 13.29
CA THR A 100 -5.36 13.12 12.05
C THR A 100 -5.51 11.62 12.27
N ASP A 101 -6.14 11.22 13.38
CA ASP A 101 -6.38 9.81 13.65
C ASP A 101 -7.40 9.24 12.67
N THR A 102 -7.06 8.14 12.03
CA THR A 102 -7.88 7.54 10.97
C THR A 102 -7.90 6.03 11.11
N LEU A 103 -9.11 5.46 11.02
CA LEU A 103 -9.33 4.03 10.91
C LEU A 103 -9.76 3.70 9.47
N VAL A 104 -9.07 2.75 8.85
CA VAL A 104 -9.48 2.17 7.57
C VAL A 104 -9.77 0.70 7.77
N LEU A 105 -10.95 0.28 7.34
CA LEU A 105 -11.39 -1.11 7.31
C LEU A 105 -11.66 -1.49 5.85
N GLU A 106 -11.11 -2.62 5.42
CA GLU A 106 -11.31 -3.13 4.06
C GLU A 106 -11.64 -4.62 4.11
N ASN A 107 -12.69 -5.00 3.39
CA ASN A 107 -12.93 -6.40 3.07
C ASN A 107 -12.01 -6.78 1.91
N GLY A 108 -11.02 -7.60 2.18
CA GLY A 108 -10.01 -7.96 1.17
C GLY A 108 -10.52 -8.89 0.06
N GLU A 109 -11.73 -9.45 0.17
CA GLU A 109 -12.38 -10.24 -0.89
C GLU A 109 -13.18 -9.33 -1.84
N THR A 110 -14.04 -8.46 -1.29
CA THR A 110 -14.89 -7.59 -2.11
C THR A 110 -14.20 -6.28 -2.49
N GLY A 111 -13.17 -5.85 -1.76
CA GLY A 111 -12.53 -4.55 -1.89
C GLY A 111 -13.31 -3.39 -1.27
N ASP A 112 -14.44 -3.67 -0.60
CA ASP A 112 -15.22 -2.65 0.10
C ASP A 112 -14.38 -2.02 1.21
N ARG A 113 -14.30 -0.69 1.20
CA ARG A 113 -13.45 0.07 2.10
C ARG A 113 -14.23 1.16 2.82
N LEU A 114 -13.99 1.26 4.12
CA LEU A 114 -14.53 2.30 5.00
C LEU A 114 -13.36 3.11 5.57
N VAL A 115 -13.41 4.42 5.39
CA VAL A 115 -12.45 5.37 5.96
C VAL A 115 -13.16 6.19 7.03
N VAL A 116 -12.74 6.04 8.28
CA VAL A 116 -13.42 6.59 9.45
C VAL A 116 -12.47 7.55 10.17
N PRO A 117 -12.81 8.86 10.24
CA PRO A 117 -12.12 9.78 11.15
C PRO A 117 -12.35 9.35 12.60
N VAL A 118 -11.27 9.17 13.36
CA VAL A 118 -11.38 8.73 14.75
C VAL A 118 -11.54 9.92 15.72
N GLY A 119 -11.14 11.10 15.28
CA GLY A 119 -11.05 12.29 16.12
C GLY A 119 -9.79 12.25 17.03
N PRO A 120 -9.50 13.35 17.72
CA PRO A 120 -8.31 13.43 18.55
C PRO A 120 -8.40 12.47 19.75
N GLN A 121 -7.46 11.56 19.83
CA GLN A 121 -7.30 10.62 20.92
C GLN A 121 -6.03 10.96 21.73
N SER A 122 -5.95 10.43 22.94
CA SER A 122 -4.68 10.41 23.68
C SER A 122 -3.69 9.47 22.98
N ALA A 123 -2.41 9.77 23.11
CA ALA A 123 -1.37 8.88 22.60
C ALA A 123 -1.58 7.45 23.14
N PRO A 124 -1.70 6.43 22.27
CA PRO A 124 -1.87 5.07 22.74
C PRO A 124 -0.60 4.58 23.42
N VAL A 125 -0.80 3.79 24.48
CA VAL A 125 0.30 3.06 25.11
C VAL A 125 0.53 1.76 24.34
N LEU A 126 1.78 1.45 24.01
CA LEU A 126 2.09 0.26 23.20
C LEU A 126 1.45 -1.02 23.75
N SER A 127 1.37 -1.19 25.06
CA SER A 127 0.75 -2.37 25.69
C SER A 127 -0.74 -2.52 25.39
N THR A 128 -1.47 -1.43 25.13
CA THR A 128 -2.89 -1.48 24.75
C THR A 128 -3.09 -1.90 23.28
N LEU A 129 -2.06 -1.78 22.46
CA LEU A 129 -2.07 -2.18 21.06
C LEU A 129 -1.52 -3.58 20.83
N LEU A 130 -0.56 -4.04 21.67
CA LEU A 130 0.03 -5.37 21.53
C LEU A 130 -1.03 -6.45 21.81
N PRO A 131 -1.13 -7.50 20.96
CA PRO A 131 -2.20 -8.47 21.10
C PRO A 131 -2.06 -9.33 22.35
N ALA A 132 -3.19 -9.61 23.01
CA ALA A 132 -3.35 -10.71 23.91
C ALA A 132 -3.26 -12.06 23.12
N PRO A 133 -3.12 -13.20 23.78
CA PRO A 133 -3.27 -14.51 23.11
C PRO A 133 -4.60 -14.56 22.37
N MET A 134 -4.55 -14.86 21.06
CA MET A 134 -5.71 -14.85 20.19
C MET A 134 -6.39 -16.22 20.18
N ASP A 135 -7.71 -16.23 19.87
CA ASP A 135 -8.47 -17.44 19.66
C ASP A 135 -7.89 -18.23 18.47
N ALA A 136 -7.84 -19.56 18.58
CA ALA A 136 -7.43 -20.46 17.50
C ALA A 136 -8.34 -20.37 16.26
N ALA A 137 -9.57 -19.87 16.42
CA ALA A 137 -10.50 -19.61 15.32
C ALA A 137 -10.09 -18.42 14.44
N VAL A 138 -9.14 -17.59 14.88
CA VAL A 138 -8.63 -16.42 14.15
C VAL A 138 -7.26 -16.71 13.56
N GLY A 139 -7.12 -16.48 12.27
CA GLY A 139 -5.83 -16.46 11.58
C GLY A 139 -5.37 -15.01 11.37
N ILE A 140 -4.19 -14.66 11.87
CA ILE A 140 -3.52 -13.43 11.49
C ILE A 140 -2.55 -13.76 10.37
N ASP A 141 -2.78 -13.20 9.20
CA ASP A 141 -1.88 -13.40 8.06
C ASP A 141 -0.63 -12.53 8.23
N TYR A 142 -0.82 -11.27 8.63
CA TYR A 142 0.27 -10.39 9.08
C TYR A 142 -0.27 -9.31 10.01
N ALA A 143 0.61 -8.73 10.80
CA ALA A 143 0.32 -7.54 11.59
C ALA A 143 1.58 -6.73 11.87
N GLY A 144 1.42 -5.45 12.18
CA GLY A 144 2.53 -4.61 12.63
C GLY A 144 2.08 -3.36 13.37
N ILE A 145 2.95 -2.92 14.27
CA ILE A 145 2.82 -1.66 15.01
C ILE A 145 4.08 -0.85 14.77
N SER A 146 3.93 0.42 14.38
CA SER A 146 5.06 1.34 14.16
C SER A 146 4.98 2.60 15.03
N ASP A 147 6.12 3.30 15.15
CA ASP A 147 6.25 4.62 15.79
C ASP A 147 6.21 5.77 14.77
N HIS A 148 5.81 5.50 13.56
CA HIS A 148 5.73 6.48 12.47
C HIS A 148 4.48 6.27 11.64
N PHE A 149 4.07 7.35 10.96
CA PHE A 149 2.93 7.31 10.05
C PHE A 149 3.25 6.45 8.82
N VAL A 150 2.35 5.52 8.52
CA VAL A 150 2.32 4.77 7.25
C VAL A 150 0.97 5.08 6.60
N PRO A 151 0.95 5.53 5.35
CA PRO A 151 -0.33 5.81 4.68
C PRO A 151 -1.23 4.58 4.63
N PRO A 152 -2.54 4.74 4.90
CA PRO A 152 -3.50 3.64 4.80
C PRO A 152 -3.72 3.18 3.36
N MET A 153 -3.43 4.04 2.40
CA MET A 153 -3.41 3.70 0.99
C MET A 153 -1.96 3.70 0.50
N PRO A 154 -1.50 2.59 -0.10
CA PRO A 154 -0.15 2.56 -0.64
C PRO A 154 -0.03 3.58 -1.78
N LEU A 155 1.00 4.42 -1.72
CA LEU A 155 1.34 5.34 -2.82
C LEU A 155 2.07 4.59 -3.94
N PRO A 156 1.92 5.01 -5.21
CA PRO A 156 2.83 4.59 -6.26
C PRO A 156 4.27 4.87 -5.85
N GLY A 157 5.19 3.95 -6.08
CA GLY A 157 6.56 4.17 -5.65
C GLY A 157 7.54 3.11 -6.13
N LEU A 158 8.78 3.54 -6.29
CA LEU A 158 9.92 2.70 -6.63
C LEU A 158 10.64 2.28 -5.34
N ALA A 159 10.96 1.00 -5.22
CA ALA A 159 11.72 0.53 -4.07
C ALA A 159 13.18 0.98 -4.15
N ALA A 160 13.82 1.11 -2.98
CA ALA A 160 15.26 1.37 -2.90
C ALA A 160 16.05 0.38 -3.77
N GLY A 161 17.01 0.89 -4.52
CA GLY A 161 17.81 0.18 -5.53
C GLY A 161 17.23 0.24 -6.94
N ALA A 162 16.00 0.72 -7.14
CA ALA A 162 15.46 0.95 -8.48
C ALA A 162 16.24 2.06 -9.19
N ALA A 163 16.68 1.80 -10.41
CA ALA A 163 17.37 2.80 -11.22
C ALA A 163 16.36 3.75 -11.89
N VAL A 164 16.65 5.05 -11.85
CA VAL A 164 15.93 6.09 -12.59
C VAL A 164 16.92 6.78 -13.51
N ASP A 165 16.55 6.95 -14.78
CA ASP A 165 17.39 7.59 -15.76
C ASP A 165 17.45 9.10 -15.55
N THR A 166 18.66 9.63 -15.48
CA THR A 166 18.96 11.06 -15.40
C THR A 166 19.78 11.50 -16.61
N PRO A 167 19.93 12.79 -16.89
CA PRO A 167 20.80 13.28 -17.95
C PRO A 167 22.27 12.81 -17.79
N ASP A 168 22.70 12.53 -16.54
CA ASP A 168 24.05 12.07 -16.21
C ASP A 168 24.18 10.53 -16.17
N GLY A 169 23.11 9.81 -16.56
CA GLY A 169 23.01 8.35 -16.49
C GLY A 169 22.09 7.84 -15.39
N PRO A 170 21.86 6.52 -15.31
CA PRO A 170 20.98 5.92 -14.33
C PRO A 170 21.49 6.13 -12.90
N ARG A 171 20.57 6.49 -11.97
CA ARG A 171 20.87 6.64 -10.54
C ARG A 171 19.87 5.83 -9.68
N PRO A 172 20.32 5.25 -8.56
CA PRO A 172 19.42 4.64 -7.60
C PRO A 172 18.43 5.67 -7.05
N VAL A 173 17.14 5.31 -6.98
CA VAL A 173 16.06 6.21 -6.57
C VAL A 173 16.29 6.85 -5.20
N GLU A 174 16.91 6.15 -4.27
CA GLU A 174 17.24 6.65 -2.93
C GLU A 174 18.30 7.75 -2.90
N THR A 175 19.02 7.95 -4.02
CA THR A 175 20.02 9.03 -4.16
C THR A 175 19.46 10.30 -4.77
N LEU A 176 18.21 10.25 -5.22
CA LEU A 176 17.54 11.40 -5.83
C LEU A 176 17.04 12.37 -4.77
N HIS A 177 16.99 13.64 -5.11
CA HIS A 177 16.47 14.69 -4.23
C HIS A 177 15.76 15.79 -5.05
N PRO A 178 14.89 16.62 -4.42
CA PRO A 178 14.24 17.73 -5.11
C PRO A 178 15.22 18.64 -5.83
N GLY A 179 14.85 19.07 -7.03
CA GLY A 179 15.68 19.88 -7.93
C GLY A 179 16.59 19.08 -8.86
N MET A 180 16.82 17.78 -8.61
CA MET A 180 17.53 16.94 -9.58
C MET A 180 16.71 16.74 -10.84
N LEU A 181 17.40 16.64 -11.98
CA LEU A 181 16.80 16.38 -13.29
C LEU A 181 16.67 14.86 -13.53
N VAL A 182 15.53 14.44 -14.05
CA VAL A 182 15.25 13.06 -14.46
C VAL A 182 14.73 13.02 -15.89
N ASN A 183 15.01 11.95 -16.61
CA ASN A 183 14.45 11.73 -17.94
C ASN A 183 13.00 11.24 -17.80
N THR A 184 12.10 11.82 -18.57
CA THR A 184 10.68 11.48 -18.55
C THR A 184 10.15 11.00 -19.89
N GLY A 185 8.97 10.38 -19.89
CA GLY A 185 8.40 9.71 -21.06
C GLY A 185 7.91 10.65 -22.14
N LEU A 186 7.34 11.81 -21.78
CA LEU A 186 6.72 12.76 -22.71
C LEU A 186 7.41 14.12 -22.75
N HIS A 187 7.70 14.70 -21.60
CA HIS A 187 8.18 16.08 -21.49
C HIS A 187 9.71 16.20 -21.47
N GLY A 188 10.42 15.10 -21.80
CA GLY A 188 11.88 15.09 -21.86
C GLY A 188 12.52 15.11 -20.48
N VAL A 189 13.29 16.14 -20.16
CA VAL A 189 13.97 16.25 -18.86
C VAL A 189 13.18 17.17 -17.95
N GLN A 190 12.82 16.69 -16.76
CA GLN A 190 12.08 17.48 -15.77
C GLN A 190 12.81 17.48 -14.41
N PRO A 191 12.68 18.54 -13.60
CA PRO A 191 13.14 18.55 -12.23
C PRO A 191 12.18 17.76 -11.32
N ILE A 192 12.76 17.11 -10.33
CA ILE A 192 11.98 16.52 -9.23
C ILE A 192 11.43 17.65 -8.35
N ARG A 193 10.11 17.79 -8.27
CA ARG A 193 9.43 18.76 -7.43
C ARG A 193 9.43 18.35 -5.96
N TRP A 194 9.17 17.06 -5.70
CA TRP A 194 9.14 16.51 -4.36
C TRP A 194 9.48 15.01 -4.40
N ILE A 195 10.07 14.54 -3.34
CA ILE A 195 10.31 13.12 -3.11
C ILE A 195 9.89 12.75 -1.68
N GLY A 196 9.05 11.73 -1.58
CA GLY A 196 8.63 11.15 -0.32
C GLY A 196 9.21 9.77 -0.12
N ARG A 197 9.22 9.33 1.14
CA ARG A 197 9.67 7.99 1.53
C ARG A 197 8.65 7.36 2.47
N THR A 198 8.27 6.13 2.18
CA THR A 198 7.47 5.29 3.08
C THR A 198 8.12 3.94 3.28
N GLU A 199 7.83 3.31 4.40
CA GLU A 199 8.35 1.98 4.73
C GLU A 199 7.21 1.11 5.29
N PRO A 200 6.24 0.69 4.46
CA PRO A 200 5.17 -0.20 4.89
C PRO A 200 5.67 -1.64 5.12
N LEU A 201 4.81 -2.45 5.73
CA LEU A 201 5.01 -3.90 5.75
C LEU A 201 5.02 -4.43 4.31
N ALA A 202 5.94 -5.35 4.02
CA ALA A 202 6.02 -6.00 2.70
C ALA A 202 5.06 -7.21 2.63
N ARG A 203 3.78 -6.98 3.00
CA ARG A 203 2.73 -8.00 3.08
C ARG A 203 1.40 -7.48 2.56
N GLY A 204 0.52 -8.37 2.18
CA GLY A 204 -0.86 -8.05 1.76
C GLY A 204 -0.92 -7.04 0.61
N SER A 205 -1.68 -5.98 0.79
CA SER A 205 -1.86 -4.90 -0.22
C SER A 205 -0.60 -4.06 -0.44
N THR A 206 0.35 -4.08 0.50
CA THR A 206 1.62 -3.34 0.44
C THR A 206 2.81 -4.22 0.05
N ALA A 207 2.57 -5.51 -0.25
CA ALA A 207 3.61 -6.43 -0.73
C ALA A 207 4.26 -5.91 -2.03
N PRO A 208 5.60 -5.87 -2.10
CA PRO A 208 6.31 -5.43 -3.29
C PRO A 208 6.03 -6.33 -4.49
N ILE A 209 6.00 -5.70 -5.67
CA ILE A 209 6.02 -6.40 -6.94
C ILE A 209 7.43 -6.32 -7.51
N GLU A 210 8.03 -7.45 -7.76
CA GLU A 210 9.28 -7.56 -8.49
C GLU A 210 8.99 -7.67 -9.99
N MET A 211 9.27 -6.60 -10.72
CA MET A 211 9.20 -6.53 -12.18
C MET A 211 10.52 -7.07 -12.73
N ARG A 212 10.45 -8.08 -13.58
CA ARG A 212 11.65 -8.80 -14.03
C ARG A 212 12.15 -8.31 -15.38
N ALA A 213 13.46 -8.16 -15.48
CA ALA A 213 14.09 -7.93 -16.78
C ALA A 213 14.07 -9.23 -17.62
N PRO A 214 14.00 -9.12 -18.97
CA PRO A 214 13.94 -7.89 -19.77
C PRO A 214 12.50 -7.39 -20.03
N TYR A 215 11.52 -7.93 -19.29
CA TYR A 215 10.11 -7.58 -19.50
C TYR A 215 9.87 -6.08 -19.26
N PHE A 216 8.86 -5.54 -19.94
CA PHE A 216 8.45 -4.12 -19.86
C PHE A 216 9.57 -3.13 -20.22
N GLY A 217 10.63 -3.61 -20.92
CA GLY A 217 11.77 -2.78 -21.28
C GLY A 217 12.78 -2.52 -20.16
N LEU A 218 12.68 -3.27 -19.05
CA LEU A 218 13.62 -3.18 -17.94
C LEU A 218 15.00 -3.75 -18.28
N SER A 219 16.06 -3.08 -17.83
CA SER A 219 17.42 -3.56 -17.93
C SER A 219 17.82 -4.45 -16.74
N ASN A 220 17.19 -4.24 -15.57
CA ASN A 220 17.41 -4.99 -14.33
C ASN A 220 16.08 -5.25 -13.64
N ASP A 221 16.02 -6.32 -12.85
CA ASP A 221 14.87 -6.59 -11.98
C ASP A 221 14.64 -5.38 -11.08
N THR A 222 13.40 -4.89 -11.04
CA THR A 222 13.03 -3.67 -10.33
C THR A 222 11.85 -3.94 -9.41
N SER A 223 12.02 -3.63 -8.14
CA SER A 223 10.94 -3.78 -7.16
C SER A 223 10.16 -2.48 -7.03
N VAL A 224 8.84 -2.58 -7.07
CA VAL A 224 7.93 -1.41 -7.03
C VAL A 224 6.77 -1.65 -6.06
N ALA A 225 6.08 -0.59 -5.66
CA ALA A 225 4.85 -0.69 -4.91
C ALA A 225 3.77 -1.38 -5.76
N ARG A 226 2.85 -2.12 -5.13
CA ARG A 226 1.79 -2.86 -5.82
C ARG A 226 0.92 -1.99 -6.71
N ASN A 227 0.68 -0.75 -6.32
CA ASN A 227 -0.11 0.23 -7.06
C ASN A 227 0.72 1.16 -7.96
N GLN A 228 2.06 0.93 -8.09
CA GLN A 228 2.86 1.63 -9.08
C GLN A 228 2.30 1.36 -10.47
N ARG A 229 2.02 2.42 -11.22
CA ARG A 229 1.52 2.32 -12.59
C ARG A 229 2.68 2.40 -13.57
N ILE A 230 2.57 1.59 -14.61
CA ILE A 230 3.55 1.47 -15.70
C ILE A 230 2.84 1.87 -16.98
N LEU A 231 3.46 2.74 -17.75
CA LEU A 231 2.94 3.15 -19.05
C LEU A 231 3.29 2.09 -20.09
N LEU A 232 2.26 1.48 -20.64
CA LEU A 232 2.33 0.50 -21.71
C LEU A 232 1.97 1.16 -23.05
N SER A 233 2.59 0.72 -24.13
CA SER A 233 2.33 1.22 -25.49
C SER A 233 2.69 0.18 -26.52
N GLY A 234 2.28 0.40 -27.75
CA GLY A 234 2.61 -0.44 -28.89
C GLY A 234 1.38 -1.09 -29.54
N PRO A 235 1.59 -1.86 -30.62
CA PRO A 235 0.49 -2.37 -31.45
C PRO A 235 -0.54 -3.23 -30.70
N ASP A 236 -0.10 -3.98 -29.68
CA ASP A 236 -1.00 -4.81 -28.89
C ASP A 236 -1.92 -3.96 -27.98
N ILE A 237 -1.44 -2.80 -27.50
CA ILE A 237 -2.23 -1.84 -26.72
C ILE A 237 -3.27 -1.18 -27.62
N GLU A 238 -2.85 -0.68 -28.76
CA GLU A 238 -3.75 -0.07 -29.74
C GLU A 238 -4.83 -1.07 -30.21
N TYR A 239 -4.44 -2.31 -30.48
CA TYR A 239 -5.36 -3.37 -30.89
C TYR A 239 -6.40 -3.72 -29.82
N LEU A 240 -5.98 -3.85 -28.56
CA LEU A 240 -6.87 -4.28 -27.45
C LEU A 240 -7.75 -3.15 -26.91
N PHE A 241 -7.23 -1.95 -26.87
CA PHE A 241 -7.84 -0.84 -26.10
C PHE A 241 -8.16 0.38 -26.96
N GLY A 242 -7.67 0.46 -28.22
CA GLY A 242 -7.86 1.63 -29.07
C GLY A 242 -7.09 2.87 -28.62
N GLU A 243 -6.07 2.69 -27.79
CA GLU A 243 -5.28 3.75 -27.16
C GLU A 243 -3.81 3.60 -27.54
N ASP A 244 -3.09 4.72 -27.77
CA ASP A 244 -1.64 4.69 -28.01
C ASP A 244 -0.87 4.30 -26.75
N HIS A 245 -1.40 4.71 -25.61
CA HIS A 245 -0.80 4.55 -24.29
C HIS A 245 -1.83 4.26 -23.23
N VAL A 246 -1.54 3.31 -22.32
CA VAL A 246 -2.37 3.01 -21.15
C VAL A 246 -1.49 2.79 -19.93
N LEU A 247 -2.02 3.06 -18.76
CA LEU A 247 -1.41 2.73 -17.49
C LEU A 247 -1.90 1.37 -16.98
N ALA A 248 -1.00 0.56 -16.45
CA ALA A 248 -1.34 -0.67 -15.74
C ALA A 248 -0.66 -0.71 -14.38
N ARG A 249 -1.41 -1.12 -13.34
CA ARG A 249 -0.81 -1.30 -12.00
C ARG A 249 0.07 -2.53 -11.97
N ALA A 250 1.24 -2.42 -11.36
CA ALA A 250 2.18 -3.53 -11.22
C ALA A 250 1.52 -4.77 -10.56
N GLY A 251 0.63 -4.54 -9.58
CA GLY A 251 -0.12 -5.61 -8.93
C GLY A 251 -1.05 -6.38 -9.85
N ASP A 252 -1.58 -5.74 -10.90
CA ASP A 252 -2.47 -6.36 -11.90
C ASP A 252 -1.68 -7.08 -13.00
N LEU A 253 -0.38 -6.80 -13.12
CA LEU A 253 0.54 -7.47 -14.04
C LEU A 253 1.22 -8.73 -13.45
N VAL A 254 0.89 -9.10 -12.23
CA VAL A 254 1.44 -10.31 -11.59
C VAL A 254 1.00 -11.56 -12.31
N ASN A 255 1.98 -12.29 -12.88
CA ASN A 255 1.77 -13.56 -13.57
C ASN A 255 2.80 -14.64 -13.19
N GLY A 256 3.65 -14.37 -12.19
CA GLY A 256 4.72 -15.25 -11.73
C GLY A 256 5.95 -15.30 -12.64
N ARG A 257 5.88 -14.73 -13.87
CA ARG A 257 6.96 -14.75 -14.86
C ARG A 257 7.60 -13.38 -15.07
N SER A 258 6.85 -12.41 -15.57
CA SER A 258 7.33 -11.04 -15.82
C SER A 258 7.17 -10.13 -14.60
N ALA A 259 6.23 -10.43 -13.72
CA ALA A 259 6.03 -9.76 -12.45
C ALA A 259 5.59 -10.77 -11.39
N ARG A 260 6.13 -10.65 -10.18
CA ARG A 260 5.82 -11.54 -9.06
C ARG A 260 5.76 -10.79 -7.73
N LEU A 261 5.01 -11.32 -6.78
CA LEU A 261 5.06 -10.89 -5.40
C LEU A 261 6.41 -11.23 -4.77
N CYS A 262 7.00 -10.28 -4.05
CA CYS A 262 8.27 -10.45 -3.35
C CYS A 262 8.09 -10.13 -1.86
N MET A 263 7.99 -11.15 -1.03
CA MET A 263 7.79 -11.02 0.43
C MET A 263 9.02 -11.47 1.23
N THR A 264 10.21 -11.29 0.65
CA THR A 264 11.48 -11.75 1.26
C THR A 264 11.81 -11.00 2.54
N TYR A 265 11.47 -9.70 2.59
CA TYR A 265 11.74 -8.84 3.74
C TYR A 265 10.44 -8.49 4.46
N PRO A 266 10.47 -8.20 5.78
CA PRO A 266 9.28 -7.82 6.53
C PRO A 266 8.74 -6.44 6.14
N THR A 267 9.62 -5.52 5.75
CA THR A 267 9.29 -4.16 5.31
C THR A 267 9.96 -3.83 3.98
N ARG A 268 9.48 -2.84 3.27
CA ARG A 268 10.10 -2.34 2.05
C ARG A 268 10.04 -0.82 2.01
N VAL A 269 11.20 -0.20 1.72
CA VAL A 269 11.28 1.25 1.52
C VAL A 269 10.89 1.58 0.09
N TYR A 270 9.93 2.51 -0.05
CA TYR A 270 9.52 3.08 -1.34
C TYR A 270 9.82 4.57 -1.39
N HIS A 271 10.18 5.04 -2.58
CA HIS A 271 10.36 6.44 -2.90
C HIS A 271 9.27 6.87 -3.88
N HIS A 272 8.64 7.99 -3.57
CA HIS A 272 7.51 8.56 -4.29
C HIS A 272 7.98 9.86 -4.92
N ILE A 273 8.00 9.93 -6.25
CA ILE A 273 8.54 11.08 -6.97
C ILE A 273 7.40 11.86 -7.62
N LEU A 274 7.28 13.14 -7.25
CA LEU A 274 6.38 14.11 -7.86
C LEU A 274 7.20 14.99 -8.80
N LEU A 275 6.73 15.16 -10.03
CA LEU A 275 7.29 16.05 -11.05
C LEU A 275 6.49 17.34 -11.12
N ASP A 276 6.97 18.33 -11.87
CA ASP A 276 6.22 19.56 -12.11
C ASP A 276 5.01 19.30 -13.03
N ASP A 277 5.25 18.60 -14.14
CA ASP A 277 4.19 18.08 -14.99
C ASP A 277 4.08 16.57 -14.78
N HIS A 278 2.85 16.05 -14.65
CA HIS A 278 2.61 14.61 -14.52
C HIS A 278 3.15 13.85 -15.73
N ASP A 279 4.07 12.90 -15.49
CA ASP A 279 4.74 12.13 -16.51
C ASP A 279 5.22 10.79 -15.94
N CYS A 280 5.94 10.02 -16.73
CA CYS A 280 6.60 8.79 -16.33
C CYS A 280 8.10 8.97 -16.21
N LEU A 281 8.68 8.47 -15.13
CA LEU A 281 10.11 8.31 -14.93
C LEU A 281 10.64 7.21 -15.84
N MET A 282 11.74 7.45 -16.51
CA MET A 282 12.41 6.44 -17.33
C MET A 282 13.30 5.55 -16.46
N ALA A 283 13.28 4.25 -16.73
CA ALA A 283 14.17 3.24 -16.17
C ALA A 283 14.55 2.27 -17.30
N GLY A 284 15.58 2.60 -18.05
CA GLY A 284 15.83 1.97 -19.35
C GLY A 284 14.72 2.32 -20.33
N ARG A 285 14.02 1.30 -20.83
CA ARG A 285 12.85 1.49 -21.71
C ARG A 285 11.51 1.40 -20.97
N CYS A 286 11.53 1.06 -19.68
CA CYS A 286 10.35 1.04 -18.83
C CYS A 286 9.98 2.45 -18.39
N ARG A 287 8.68 2.72 -18.30
CA ARG A 287 8.12 4.01 -17.94
C ARG A 287 7.24 3.87 -16.71
N PHE A 288 7.75 4.35 -15.55
CA PHE A 288 7.05 4.34 -14.27
C PHE A 288 6.38 5.67 -14.02
N GLU A 289 5.08 5.70 -13.86
CA GLU A 289 4.33 6.91 -13.59
C GLU A 289 4.86 7.63 -12.34
N SER A 290 5.00 8.96 -12.41
CA SER A 290 5.24 9.81 -11.24
C SER A 290 4.00 9.85 -10.34
N VAL A 291 4.16 10.13 -9.05
CA VAL A 291 3.02 10.24 -8.15
C VAL A 291 2.21 11.51 -8.46
N LEU A 292 0.88 11.43 -8.34
CA LEU A 292 0.00 12.60 -8.41
C LEU A 292 -0.10 13.28 -7.05
N LEU A 293 -0.22 14.59 -7.03
CA LEU A 293 -0.46 15.35 -5.79
C LEU A 293 -1.77 14.89 -5.12
N GLY A 294 -2.80 14.55 -5.91
CA GLY A 294 -4.04 13.97 -5.43
C GLY A 294 -3.85 12.66 -4.67
N ASP A 295 -2.98 11.76 -5.17
CA ASP A 295 -2.66 10.50 -4.49
C ASP A 295 -2.00 10.75 -3.13
N ILE A 296 -1.09 11.75 -3.05
CA ILE A 296 -0.42 12.13 -1.80
C ILE A 296 -1.43 12.65 -0.78
N LEU A 297 -2.34 13.54 -1.19
CA LEU A 297 -3.36 14.09 -0.30
C LEU A 297 -4.32 13.00 0.20
N MET A 298 -4.79 12.14 -0.70
CA MET A 298 -5.66 11.02 -0.33
C MET A 298 -4.97 10.05 0.64
N ALA A 299 -3.69 9.78 0.42
CA ALA A 299 -2.91 8.95 1.33
C ALA A 299 -2.75 9.57 2.73
N GLN A 300 -2.84 10.90 2.84
CA GLN A 300 -2.86 11.64 4.11
C GLN A 300 -4.27 11.81 4.69
N GLY A 301 -5.30 11.18 4.11
CA GLY A 301 -6.69 11.35 4.53
C GLY A 301 -7.30 12.71 4.16
N ARG A 302 -6.69 13.46 3.23
CA ARG A 302 -7.14 14.78 2.76
C ARG A 302 -7.85 14.65 1.42
N SER A 303 -8.91 15.43 1.22
CA SER A 303 -9.62 15.46 -0.07
C SER A 303 -8.84 16.26 -1.12
N PRO A 304 -8.67 15.72 -2.34
CA PRO A 304 -8.01 16.41 -3.44
C PRO A 304 -8.94 17.36 -4.22
N THR A 305 -10.15 17.64 -3.75
CA THR A 305 -11.20 18.36 -4.50
C THR A 305 -10.80 19.81 -4.88
N THR A 306 -9.82 20.39 -4.19
CA THR A 306 -9.33 21.76 -4.47
C THR A 306 -8.20 21.81 -5.51
N LEU A 307 -7.73 20.64 -5.98
CA LEU A 307 -6.66 20.57 -6.98
C LEU A 307 -7.19 20.71 -8.40
N GLY A 308 -6.36 21.15 -9.33
CA GLY A 308 -6.60 21.10 -10.77
C GLY A 308 -6.63 19.66 -11.31
N GLU A 309 -7.15 19.45 -12.52
CA GLU A 309 -7.25 18.11 -13.13
C GLU A 309 -5.88 17.44 -13.25
N GLY A 310 -4.87 18.12 -13.74
CA GLY A 310 -3.52 17.57 -13.91
C GLY A 310 -2.83 17.10 -12.63
N ASP A 311 -3.27 17.60 -11.47
CA ASP A 311 -2.78 17.16 -10.15
C ASP A 311 -3.58 15.99 -9.57
N ARG A 312 -4.76 15.68 -10.14
CA ARG A 312 -5.70 14.67 -9.64
C ARG A 312 -5.77 13.44 -10.51
N GLU A 313 -5.70 13.61 -11.80
CA GLU A 313 -5.97 12.56 -12.78
C GLU A 313 -4.72 12.23 -13.58
N ALA A 314 -4.53 10.94 -13.84
CA ALA A 314 -3.45 10.47 -14.68
C ALA A 314 -3.64 10.98 -16.12
N ALA A 315 -2.53 11.29 -16.79
CA ALA A 315 -2.56 11.76 -18.18
C ALA A 315 -3.04 10.69 -19.18
N TRP A 316 -3.07 9.43 -18.76
CA TRP A 316 -3.47 8.29 -19.59
C TRP A 316 -4.52 7.42 -18.91
N PRO A 317 -5.40 6.73 -19.66
CA PRO A 317 -6.34 5.82 -19.09
C PRO A 317 -5.65 4.67 -18.36
N THR A 318 -6.18 4.30 -17.20
CA THR A 318 -5.66 3.21 -16.39
C THR A 318 -6.49 1.95 -16.63
N LEU A 319 -5.82 0.86 -17.00
CA LEU A 319 -6.46 -0.44 -17.15
C LEU A 319 -6.97 -0.95 -15.79
N ASP A 320 -8.14 -1.53 -15.79
CA ASP A 320 -8.58 -2.36 -14.69
C ASP A 320 -7.84 -3.71 -14.68
N ARG A 321 -8.06 -4.49 -13.65
CA ARG A 321 -7.40 -5.80 -13.50
C ARG A 321 -7.73 -6.76 -14.65
N ALA A 322 -8.97 -6.79 -15.12
CA ALA A 322 -9.40 -7.71 -16.20
C ALA A 322 -8.73 -7.36 -17.52
N ALA A 323 -8.67 -6.07 -17.85
CA ALA A 323 -7.98 -5.56 -19.03
C ALA A 323 -6.47 -5.84 -18.98
N ALA A 324 -5.83 -5.59 -17.83
CA ALA A 324 -4.41 -5.89 -17.64
C ALA A 324 -4.09 -7.38 -17.80
N GLN A 325 -4.94 -8.27 -17.28
CA GLN A 325 -4.80 -9.72 -17.44
C GLN A 325 -5.04 -10.14 -18.91
N SER A 326 -5.96 -9.51 -19.62
CA SER A 326 -6.19 -9.76 -21.05
C SER A 326 -4.96 -9.42 -21.89
N TYR A 327 -4.31 -8.30 -21.60
CA TYR A 327 -3.04 -7.93 -22.21
C TYR A 327 -1.95 -8.97 -21.97
N LEU A 328 -1.77 -9.42 -20.71
CA LEU A 328 -0.78 -10.45 -20.39
C LEU A 328 -1.06 -11.79 -21.09
N ALA A 329 -2.34 -12.17 -21.24
CA ALA A 329 -2.73 -13.38 -21.95
C ALA A 329 -2.36 -13.30 -23.45
N LEU A 330 -2.57 -12.15 -24.09
CA LEU A 330 -2.18 -11.92 -25.48
C LEU A 330 -0.65 -12.02 -25.66
N LEU A 331 0.11 -11.39 -24.79
CA LEU A 331 1.58 -11.48 -24.82
C LEU A 331 2.06 -12.92 -24.65
N GLY A 332 1.44 -13.69 -23.78
CA GLY A 332 1.75 -15.10 -23.54
C GLY A 332 1.45 -15.99 -24.75
N SER A 333 0.32 -15.77 -25.46
CA SER A 333 -0.10 -16.54 -26.62
C SER A 333 0.76 -16.27 -27.85
N ASN A 334 1.26 -15.06 -28.03
CA ASN A 334 2.05 -14.65 -29.18
C ASN A 334 3.54 -15.02 -29.07
N GLY A 335 3.98 -15.68 -27.98
CA GLY A 335 5.40 -15.93 -27.70
C GLY A 335 6.22 -14.63 -27.55
N ARG A 336 5.56 -13.50 -27.72
CA ARG A 336 6.11 -12.15 -27.55
C ARG A 336 6.02 -11.76 -26.09
N ILE A 337 6.93 -12.30 -25.32
CA ILE A 337 7.18 -11.68 -24.06
C ILE A 337 8.05 -10.49 -24.43
N ALA A 338 7.38 -9.34 -24.48
CA ALA A 338 7.97 -8.12 -24.97
C ALA A 338 9.35 -7.89 -24.38
N ALA A 339 10.36 -7.94 -25.25
CA ALA A 339 11.67 -7.37 -24.98
C ALA A 339 11.55 -5.84 -24.96
#